data_5702498f949a6a13af72b15238c95a27
#
_entry.id   5702498f949a6a13af72b15238c95a27
#
_cell.length_a   1.000
_cell.length_b   1.000
_cell.length_c   1.000
_cell.angle_alpha   90.00
_cell.angle_beta   90.00
_cell.angle_gamma   90.00
#
_symmetry.space_group_name_H-M   'P 1'
#
loop_
_entity.id
_entity.type
_entity.pdbx_description
1 polymer ?
#
loop_
_entity_poly.entity_id
_entity_poly.type
_entity_poly.pdbx_seq_one_letter_code
_entity_poly.pdbx_strand_id
1 'polypeptide(L)'
;MAFEGLSEKLQGVFKGLKGKGSLTEADINTAMREVKLALLEADVNFKVVKEFVAAVKEKALGEEVMASLTPAQQVIKIVNEELTELMGGTNSKLTYSPKGFTVYLMVGLQGTGKTTTCGKLAAYLKKNGKKPMLCACDIYR
;
A
#
# COMPACT_ATOMS: atom_id res chain seq x y z
N MET A 1 6.04 -9.08 -10.96
CA MET A 1 4.95 -9.10 -9.95
C MET A 1 4.11 -7.82 -10.08
N ALA A 2 2.84 -7.81 -9.64
CA ALA A 2 1.89 -6.70 -9.93
C ALA A 2 2.31 -5.31 -9.42
N PHE A 3 3.26 -5.21 -8.49
CA PHE A 3 3.69 -3.93 -7.91
C PHE A 3 5.17 -3.58 -8.14
N GLU A 4 5.89 -4.32 -8.98
CA GLU A 4 7.32 -4.05 -9.23
C GLU A 4 7.53 -2.64 -9.81
N GLY A 5 6.77 -2.27 -10.84
CA GLY A 5 6.90 -0.95 -11.46
C GLY A 5 6.58 0.22 -10.53
N LEU A 6 5.56 0.09 -9.67
CA LEU A 6 5.24 1.11 -8.66
C LEU A 6 6.35 1.20 -7.59
N SER A 7 6.81 0.04 -7.11
CA SER A 7 7.87 -0.03 -6.10
C SER A 7 9.18 0.59 -6.60
N GLU A 8 9.57 0.27 -7.83
CA GLU A 8 10.78 0.84 -8.46
C GLU A 8 10.69 2.36 -8.62
N LYS A 9 9.55 2.87 -9.09
CA LYS A 9 9.31 4.31 -9.23
C LYS A 9 9.38 5.04 -7.89
N LEU A 10 8.70 4.53 -6.86
CA LEU A 10 8.74 5.12 -5.52
C LEU A 10 10.16 5.08 -4.93
N GLN A 11 10.90 3.98 -5.11
CA GLN A 11 12.29 3.88 -4.68
C GLN A 11 13.20 4.89 -5.42
N GLY A 12 12.97 5.11 -6.71
CA GLY A 12 13.67 6.13 -7.50
C GLY A 12 13.49 7.54 -6.93
N VAL A 13 12.24 7.92 -6.65
CA VAL A 13 11.90 9.21 -6.01
C VAL A 13 12.58 9.35 -4.66
N PHE A 14 12.51 8.34 -3.81
CA PHE A 14 13.10 8.38 -2.47
C PHE A 14 14.63 8.38 -2.50
N LYS A 15 15.26 7.73 -3.48
CA LYS A 15 16.70 7.80 -3.68
C LYS A 15 17.15 9.22 -4.05
N GLY A 16 16.37 9.90 -4.90
CA GLY A 16 16.62 11.31 -5.24
C GLY A 16 16.54 12.25 -4.04
N LEU A 17 15.61 12.02 -3.10
CA LEU A 17 15.52 12.78 -1.86
C LEU A 17 16.68 12.50 -0.90
N LYS A 18 17.08 11.23 -0.74
CA LYS A 18 18.18 10.84 0.19
C LYS A 18 19.53 11.42 -0.18
N GLY A 19 19.76 11.75 -1.44
CA GLY A 19 21.01 12.37 -1.90
C GLY A 19 21.16 13.84 -1.50
N LYS A 20 20.12 14.47 -0.92
CA LYS A 20 20.12 15.88 -0.53
C LYS A 20 20.29 16.01 0.99
N GLY A 21 21.29 16.77 1.41
CA GLY A 21 21.53 17.02 2.84
C GLY A 21 20.47 17.92 3.48
N SER A 22 19.84 18.80 2.71
CA SER A 22 18.68 19.62 3.08
C SER A 22 17.61 19.50 2.00
N LEU A 23 16.34 19.61 2.38
CA LEU A 23 15.23 19.65 1.44
C LEU A 23 14.61 21.03 1.42
N THR A 24 14.25 21.47 0.21
CA THR A 24 13.44 22.66 0.00
C THR A 24 11.99 22.28 -0.26
N GLU A 25 11.08 23.23 -0.12
CA GLU A 25 9.69 23.03 -0.52
C GLU A 25 9.57 22.61 -2.00
N ALA A 26 10.41 23.16 -2.88
CA ALA A 26 10.45 22.78 -4.30
C ALA A 26 10.83 21.29 -4.49
N ASP A 27 11.76 20.78 -3.69
CA ASP A 27 12.16 19.37 -3.72
C ASP A 27 11.01 18.45 -3.31
N ILE A 28 10.29 18.79 -2.23
CA ILE A 28 9.13 18.05 -1.77
C ILE A 28 8.01 18.09 -2.81
N ASN A 29 7.74 19.26 -3.40
CA ASN A 29 6.73 19.40 -4.44
C ASN A 29 7.06 18.57 -5.68
N THR A 30 8.33 18.51 -6.09
CA THR A 30 8.78 17.69 -7.22
C THR A 30 8.61 16.21 -6.91
N ALA A 31 9.09 15.75 -5.76
CA ALA A 31 8.96 14.35 -5.33
C ALA A 31 7.48 13.92 -5.25
N MET A 32 6.62 14.75 -4.69
CA MET A 32 5.19 14.44 -4.58
C MET A 32 4.48 14.43 -5.93
N ARG A 33 4.97 15.20 -6.91
CA ARG A 33 4.49 15.12 -8.29
C ARG A 33 4.82 13.76 -8.92
N GLU A 34 6.03 13.27 -8.71
CA GLU A 34 6.48 11.97 -9.22
C GLU A 34 5.72 10.81 -8.52
N VAL A 35 5.55 10.88 -7.20
CA VAL A 35 4.71 9.93 -6.44
C VAL A 35 3.29 9.91 -6.96
N LYS A 36 2.69 11.08 -7.21
CA LYS A 36 1.35 11.20 -7.80
C LYS A 36 1.27 10.48 -9.15
N LEU A 37 2.22 10.71 -10.04
CA LEU A 37 2.25 10.08 -11.36
C LEU A 37 2.40 8.56 -11.24
N ALA A 38 3.30 8.08 -10.38
CA ALA A 38 3.51 6.65 -10.15
C ALA A 38 2.24 5.93 -9.65
N LEU A 39 1.48 6.57 -8.74
CA LEU A 39 0.23 6.03 -8.24
C LEU A 39 -0.88 6.02 -9.31
N LEU A 40 -0.98 7.08 -10.14
CA LEU A 40 -1.94 7.15 -11.23
C LEU A 40 -1.64 6.11 -12.32
N GLU A 41 -0.38 5.88 -12.66
CA GLU A 41 0.04 4.84 -13.59
C GLU A 41 -0.20 3.42 -13.06
N ALA A 42 -0.30 3.27 -11.74
CA ALA A 42 -0.71 2.05 -11.07
C ALA A 42 -2.25 1.92 -10.90
N ASP A 43 -3.02 2.70 -11.67
CA ASP A 43 -4.49 2.71 -11.68
C ASP A 43 -5.14 3.06 -10.32
N VAL A 44 -4.43 3.76 -9.44
CA VAL A 44 -5.03 4.25 -8.20
C VAL A 44 -6.01 5.38 -8.51
N ASN A 45 -7.17 5.38 -7.86
CA ASN A 45 -8.21 6.37 -8.06
C ASN A 45 -7.69 7.80 -7.85
N PHE A 46 -7.97 8.70 -8.79
CA PHE A 46 -7.48 10.09 -8.78
C PHE A 46 -7.81 10.86 -7.49
N LYS A 47 -9.01 10.69 -6.94
CA LYS A 47 -9.43 11.36 -5.70
C LYS A 47 -8.57 10.90 -4.53
N VAL A 48 -8.36 9.59 -4.41
CA VAL A 48 -7.51 8.98 -3.38
C VAL A 48 -6.07 9.50 -3.49
N VAL A 49 -5.51 9.52 -4.70
CA VAL A 49 -4.15 10.03 -4.93
C VAL A 49 -4.03 11.50 -4.57
N LYS A 50 -5.06 12.32 -4.88
CA LYS A 50 -5.07 13.75 -4.55
C LYS A 50 -5.07 13.99 -3.04
N GLU A 51 -5.93 13.27 -2.31
CA GLU A 51 -6.04 13.35 -0.85
C GLU A 51 -4.74 12.90 -0.18
N PHE A 52 -4.20 11.77 -0.60
CA PHE A 52 -2.92 11.24 -0.12
C PHE A 52 -1.75 12.22 -0.31
N VAL A 53 -1.58 12.76 -1.53
CA VAL A 53 -0.49 13.71 -1.82
C VAL A 53 -0.64 15.00 -1.02
N ALA A 54 -1.87 15.46 -0.80
CA ALA A 54 -2.12 16.63 0.03
C ALA A 54 -1.71 16.39 1.49
N ALA A 55 -2.13 15.27 2.08
CA ALA A 55 -1.78 14.90 3.45
C ALA A 55 -0.25 14.75 3.65
N VAL A 56 0.43 14.07 2.71
CA VAL A 56 1.89 13.95 2.77
C VAL A 56 2.58 15.31 2.68
N LYS A 57 2.14 16.19 1.77
CA LYS A 57 2.73 17.52 1.63
C LYS A 57 2.57 18.36 2.89
N GLU A 58 1.39 18.39 3.46
CA GLU A 58 1.11 19.13 4.70
C GLU A 58 2.06 18.71 5.82
N LYS A 59 2.24 17.40 6.03
CA LYS A 59 3.14 16.87 7.06
C LYS A 59 4.62 17.08 6.71
N ALA A 60 5.00 16.91 5.44
CA ALA A 60 6.38 17.04 4.98
C ALA A 60 6.92 18.48 5.00
N LEU A 61 6.05 19.48 4.87
CA LEU A 61 6.40 20.90 4.93
C LEU A 61 6.37 21.46 6.37
N GLY A 62 6.04 20.65 7.37
CA GLY A 62 6.10 21.05 8.77
C GLY A 62 7.52 21.45 9.22
N GLU A 63 7.62 22.42 10.13
CA GLU A 63 8.89 22.96 10.61
C GLU A 63 9.82 21.87 11.17
N GLU A 64 9.27 20.89 11.90
CA GLU A 64 10.03 19.78 12.49
C GLU A 64 10.74 18.93 11.42
N VAL A 65 10.12 18.73 10.27
CA VAL A 65 10.68 17.95 9.16
C VAL A 65 11.74 18.76 8.43
N MET A 66 11.45 20.02 8.12
CA MET A 66 12.34 20.90 7.38
C MET A 66 13.61 21.26 8.17
N ALA A 67 13.51 21.40 9.49
CA ALA A 67 14.63 21.65 10.39
C ALA A 67 15.39 20.37 10.81
N SER A 68 14.92 19.20 10.43
CA SER A 68 15.55 17.92 10.79
C SER A 68 16.92 17.75 10.14
N LEU A 69 17.85 17.08 10.85
CA LEU A 69 19.14 16.65 10.29
C LEU A 69 18.97 15.52 9.21
N THR A 70 17.82 14.89 9.16
CA THR A 70 17.49 13.82 8.20
C THR A 70 16.13 14.03 7.52
N PRO A 71 15.90 15.17 6.85
CA PRO A 71 14.58 15.52 6.33
C PRO A 71 14.07 14.52 5.28
N ALA A 72 14.95 13.99 4.45
CA ALA A 72 14.56 12.97 3.46
C ALA A 72 14.03 11.68 4.12
N GLN A 73 14.62 11.25 5.23
CA GLN A 73 14.12 10.07 5.97
C GLN A 73 12.78 10.36 6.63
N GLN A 74 12.56 11.57 7.14
CA GLN A 74 11.28 11.99 7.70
C GLN A 74 10.19 12.00 6.63
N VAL A 75 10.45 12.52 5.45
CA VAL A 75 9.48 12.49 4.33
C VAL A 75 9.14 11.06 3.94
N ILE A 76 10.12 10.16 3.84
CA ILE A 76 9.88 8.74 3.53
C ILE A 76 9.03 8.08 4.63
N LYS A 77 9.29 8.38 5.89
CA LYS A 77 8.50 7.89 7.02
C LYS A 77 7.05 8.37 6.91
N ILE A 78 6.83 9.65 6.65
CA ILE A 78 5.50 10.24 6.47
C ILE A 78 4.75 9.54 5.33
N VAL A 79 5.39 9.34 4.17
CA VAL A 79 4.80 8.61 3.04
C VAL A 79 4.38 7.19 3.46
N ASN A 80 5.22 6.48 4.20
CA ASN A 80 4.91 5.13 4.67
C ASN A 80 3.75 5.11 5.67
N GLU A 81 3.68 6.07 6.57
CA GLU A 81 2.60 6.22 7.54
C GLU A 81 1.27 6.53 6.84
N GLU A 82 1.26 7.48 5.91
CA GLU A 82 0.07 7.83 5.12
C GLU A 82 -0.41 6.66 4.24
N LEU A 83 0.50 5.90 3.62
CA LEU A 83 0.14 4.69 2.88
C LEU A 83 -0.46 3.62 3.81
N THR A 84 0.09 3.46 5.01
CA THR A 84 -0.41 2.51 6.00
C THR A 84 -1.81 2.90 6.46
N GLU A 85 -2.05 4.19 6.72
CA GLU A 85 -3.37 4.71 7.09
C GLU A 85 -4.38 4.53 5.96
N LEU A 86 -3.99 4.86 4.72
CA LEU A 86 -4.80 4.66 3.53
C LEU A 86 -5.22 3.19 3.33
N MET A 87 -4.33 2.25 3.68
CA MET A 87 -4.60 0.81 3.62
C MET A 87 -5.42 0.27 4.81
N GLY A 88 -5.86 1.14 5.71
CA GLY A 88 -6.72 0.82 6.84
C GLY A 88 -6.04 0.81 8.21
N GLY A 89 -4.76 1.19 8.30
CA GLY A 89 -4.00 1.37 9.55
C GLY A 89 -3.72 0.08 10.32
N THR A 90 -4.75 -0.54 10.88
CA THR A 90 -4.64 -1.75 11.68
C THR A 90 -5.09 -3.00 10.94
N ASN A 91 -4.47 -4.14 11.26
CA ASN A 91 -4.86 -5.42 10.69
C ASN A 91 -6.27 -5.82 11.14
N SER A 92 -7.20 -5.96 10.19
CA SER A 92 -8.54 -6.49 10.44
C SER A 92 -8.52 -8.01 10.53
N LYS A 93 -9.05 -8.55 11.62
CA LYS A 93 -9.20 -10.00 11.79
C LYS A 93 -10.31 -10.54 10.87
N LEU A 94 -10.16 -11.79 10.47
CA LEU A 94 -11.22 -12.49 9.76
C LEU A 94 -12.47 -12.61 10.64
N THR A 95 -13.62 -12.26 10.08
CA THR A 95 -14.91 -12.44 10.74
C THR A 95 -15.51 -13.80 10.40
N TYR A 96 -16.16 -14.41 11.38
CA TYR A 96 -16.80 -15.71 11.20
C TYR A 96 -18.31 -15.60 11.39
N SER A 97 -19.06 -16.32 10.57
CA SER A 97 -20.52 -16.40 10.70
C SER A 97 -20.91 -17.14 11.99
N PRO A 98 -21.89 -16.64 12.74
CA PRO A 98 -22.43 -17.36 13.89
C PRO A 98 -23.25 -18.60 13.48
N LYS A 99 -23.56 -18.77 12.19
CA LYS A 99 -24.39 -19.87 11.66
C LYS A 99 -23.63 -21.20 11.43
N GLY A 100 -22.42 -21.33 11.99
CA GLY A 100 -21.65 -22.59 11.96
C GLY A 100 -20.71 -22.74 10.75
N PHE A 101 -20.94 -22.05 9.63
CA PHE A 101 -20.01 -22.00 8.50
C PHE A 101 -19.85 -20.58 7.97
N THR A 102 -18.69 -20.31 7.37
CA THR A 102 -18.36 -19.03 6.77
C THR A 102 -17.90 -19.26 5.34
N VAL A 103 -18.42 -18.47 4.40
CA VAL A 103 -18.00 -18.48 3.01
C VAL A 103 -17.18 -17.23 2.72
N TYR A 104 -15.96 -17.43 2.24
CA TYR A 104 -15.11 -16.35 1.72
C TYR A 104 -15.04 -16.47 0.19
N LEU A 105 -15.53 -15.45 -0.51
CA LEU A 105 -15.44 -15.37 -1.96
C LEU A 105 -14.23 -14.52 -2.36
N MET A 106 -13.29 -15.14 -3.06
CA MET A 106 -12.10 -14.44 -3.58
C MET A 106 -12.39 -13.88 -4.97
N VAL A 107 -12.37 -12.56 -5.10
CA VAL A 107 -12.68 -11.83 -6.33
C VAL A 107 -11.47 -11.02 -6.79
N GLY A 108 -11.27 -10.90 -8.08
CA GLY A 108 -10.21 -10.11 -8.68
C GLY A 108 -9.92 -10.51 -10.12
N LEU A 109 -9.11 -9.71 -10.81
CA LEU A 109 -8.68 -9.96 -12.18
C LEU A 109 -7.77 -11.20 -12.27
N GLN A 110 -7.57 -11.70 -13.50
CA GLN A 110 -6.64 -12.79 -13.75
C GLN A 110 -5.21 -12.38 -13.33
N GLY A 111 -4.46 -13.30 -12.74
CA GLY A 111 -3.08 -13.06 -12.30
C GLY A 111 -2.94 -12.34 -10.95
N THR A 112 -4.02 -11.87 -10.32
CA THR A 112 -3.96 -11.16 -9.02
C THR A 112 -3.65 -12.03 -7.81
N GLY A 113 -3.48 -13.34 -7.99
CA GLY A 113 -3.09 -14.26 -6.92
C GLY A 113 -4.25 -14.84 -6.11
N LYS A 114 -5.49 -14.83 -6.62
CA LYS A 114 -6.67 -15.42 -5.94
C LYS A 114 -6.43 -16.84 -5.45
N THR A 115 -6.02 -17.73 -6.35
CA THR A 115 -5.78 -19.15 -6.03
C THR A 115 -4.67 -19.32 -5.00
N THR A 116 -3.57 -18.58 -5.15
CA THR A 116 -2.46 -18.58 -4.18
C THR A 116 -2.92 -18.09 -2.80
N THR A 117 -3.75 -17.04 -2.77
CA THR A 117 -4.29 -16.49 -1.53
C THR A 117 -5.27 -17.48 -0.87
N CYS A 118 -6.12 -18.15 -1.65
CA CYS A 118 -7.00 -19.22 -1.14
C CYS A 118 -6.19 -20.34 -0.45
N GLY A 119 -5.10 -20.80 -1.08
CA GLY A 119 -4.23 -21.83 -0.49
C GLY A 119 -3.57 -21.37 0.81
N LYS A 120 -3.01 -20.16 0.82
CA LYS A 120 -2.40 -19.57 2.02
C LYS A 120 -3.41 -19.35 3.14
N LEU A 121 -4.62 -18.86 2.80
CA LEU A 121 -5.70 -18.66 3.76
C LEU A 121 -6.18 -19.98 4.35
N ALA A 122 -6.34 -21.02 3.53
CA ALA A 122 -6.70 -22.35 4.01
C ALA A 122 -5.64 -22.93 4.97
N ALA A 123 -4.35 -22.79 4.65
CA ALA A 123 -3.27 -23.20 5.52
C ALA A 123 -3.30 -22.43 6.86
N TYR A 124 -3.51 -21.13 6.82
CA TYR A 124 -3.65 -20.30 8.02
C TYR A 124 -4.84 -20.72 8.88
N LEU A 125 -6.02 -20.92 8.27
CA LEU A 125 -7.22 -21.36 8.97
C LEU A 125 -7.04 -22.74 9.60
N LYS A 126 -6.42 -23.68 8.88
CA LYS A 126 -6.09 -25.02 9.40
C LYS A 126 -5.17 -24.97 10.62
N LYS A 127 -4.12 -24.11 10.56
CA LYS A 127 -3.23 -23.86 11.70
C LYS A 127 -3.95 -23.31 12.92
N ASN A 128 -5.03 -22.55 12.72
CA ASN A 128 -5.88 -22.01 13.79
C ASN A 128 -7.07 -22.94 14.15
N GLY A 129 -6.95 -24.23 13.88
CA GLY A 129 -7.95 -25.25 14.30
C GLY A 129 -9.27 -25.24 13.51
N LYS A 130 -9.34 -24.51 12.40
CA LYS A 130 -10.53 -24.49 11.52
C LYS A 130 -10.44 -25.61 10.49
N LYS A 131 -11.57 -25.96 9.90
CA LYS A 131 -11.69 -26.97 8.83
C LYS A 131 -12.05 -26.28 7.50
N PRO A 132 -11.06 -25.69 6.79
CA PRO A 132 -11.34 -25.03 5.53
C PRO A 132 -11.61 -26.05 4.42
N MET A 133 -12.56 -25.69 3.55
CA MET A 133 -12.81 -26.36 2.28
C MET A 133 -12.53 -25.38 1.15
N LEU A 134 -11.83 -25.81 0.12
CA LEU A 134 -11.58 -25.02 -1.07
C LEU A 134 -12.53 -25.48 -2.17
N CYS A 135 -13.15 -24.50 -2.84
CA CYS A 135 -14.02 -24.73 -3.99
C CYS A 135 -13.46 -24.01 -5.20
N ALA A 136 -13.15 -24.75 -6.26
CA ALA A 136 -12.71 -24.17 -7.52
C ALA A 136 -13.96 -23.83 -8.36
N CYS A 137 -14.20 -22.52 -8.57
CA CYS A 137 -15.27 -22.03 -9.42
C CYS A 137 -14.75 -21.52 -10.78
N ASP A 138 -13.45 -21.72 -11.06
CA ASP A 138 -12.79 -21.30 -12.30
C ASP A 138 -12.73 -22.52 -13.25
N ILE A 139 -13.60 -22.53 -14.24
CA ILE A 139 -13.72 -23.62 -15.22
C ILE A 139 -12.71 -23.52 -16.37
N TYR A 140 -11.94 -22.43 -16.44
CA TYR A 140 -10.94 -22.19 -17.48
C TYR A 140 -9.51 -22.50 -17.05
N ARG A 141 -9.31 -23.07 -15.87
CA ARG A 141 -8.01 -23.45 -15.31
C ARG A 141 -8.02 -24.85 -14.74
#